data_afa4acf6d3753ff2eb0e978bde4b2585
#
_entry.id   afa4acf6d3753ff2eb0e978bde4b2585
#
_cell.length_a   1.000
_cell.length_b   1.000
_cell.length_c   1.000
_cell.angle_alpha   90.00
_cell.angle_beta   90.00
_cell.angle_gamma   90.00
#
_symmetry.space_group_name_H-M   'P 1'
#
loop_
_entity.id
_entity.type
_entity.pdbx_description
1 polymer ?
#
loop_
_entity_poly.entity_id
_entity_poly.type
_entity_poly.pdbx_seq_one_letter_code
_entity_poly.pdbx_strand_id
1 'polypeptide(L)'
;MARMAAIGYSYGGSYSPDAKQIVFVSSGAGVPQVWRAVTDGVGLVQVTTFDDPVGGVLWSPAGEHLAVSVAPGGGLNTQIFLVPAQGGEPIQITEGGQVNNWLNEWSRDGRYLAYSSNAAGNGGMDCWLYDTESGAARMIAITDGIGSCQLSPDAQRAVVWRMQSRGNTNMYLLDLATSSEQLLTPHVGLALSNQAEFVNNDTLLLSTNIDREFVALARIDIAADGTPGPVNYIAGRDDADLDSFEMLADGKIALMWDAAGRSELAYLDLASGEVTAGPELPTEIAGGMDASPDRTMLTLSLSGSASPTNVWQLDTSSGVFTQISDSAHEGVDLDTLVRPELMTYTAHDGLELSGWLYRARVTGSTEGAPPMVLNFHGGPEGQS
;
A
#
# COMPACT_ATOMS: atom_id res chain seq x y z
N MET A 1 -19.34 -18.02 14.70
CA MET A 1 -19.33 -17.22 13.46
C MET A 1 -19.67 -15.75 13.73
N ALA A 2 -20.80 -15.36 14.34
CA ALA A 2 -21.14 -13.94 14.55
C ALA A 2 -20.03 -13.12 15.27
N ARG A 3 -19.37 -13.71 16.27
CA ARG A 3 -18.25 -13.03 16.97
C ARG A 3 -17.01 -12.83 16.09
N MET A 4 -16.68 -13.80 15.22
CA MET A 4 -15.57 -13.67 14.27
C MET A 4 -15.83 -12.57 13.25
N ALA A 5 -17.08 -12.43 12.79
CA ALA A 5 -17.47 -11.35 11.87
C ALA A 5 -17.51 -9.96 12.52
N ALA A 6 -17.42 -9.88 13.84
CA ALA A 6 -17.39 -8.63 14.61
C ALA A 6 -15.96 -8.22 15.02
N ILE A 7 -14.94 -8.97 14.62
CA ILE A 7 -13.54 -8.57 14.82
C ILE A 7 -13.30 -7.28 14.04
N GLY A 8 -12.81 -6.27 14.74
CA GLY A 8 -12.45 -5.00 14.16
C GLY A 8 -11.14 -5.08 13.37
N TYR A 9 -10.83 -3.98 12.68
CA TYR A 9 -9.57 -3.82 11.96
C TYR A 9 -9.14 -2.34 11.95
N SER A 10 -7.83 -2.13 11.83
CA SER A 10 -7.23 -0.82 11.62
C SER A 10 -6.09 -0.95 10.62
N TYR A 11 -6.00 -0.04 9.64
CA TYR A 11 -4.99 -0.12 8.60
C TYR A 11 -4.64 1.26 8.03
N GLY A 12 -3.54 1.32 7.26
CA GLY A 12 -3.04 2.49 6.58
C GLY A 12 -2.59 3.56 7.58
N GLY A 13 -1.31 3.76 7.71
CA GLY A 13 -0.76 4.81 8.57
C GLY A 13 -0.18 5.92 7.73
N SER A 14 -0.48 7.20 8.06
CA SER A 14 0.17 8.35 7.46
C SER A 14 0.58 9.33 8.54
N TYR A 15 1.85 9.77 8.49
CA TYR A 15 2.42 10.65 9.50
C TYR A 15 2.01 12.11 9.32
N SER A 16 1.90 12.83 10.46
CA SER A 16 1.93 14.29 10.44
C SER A 16 3.31 14.79 10.00
N PRO A 17 3.40 16.01 9.40
CA PRO A 17 4.68 16.56 8.96
C PRO A 17 5.74 16.72 10.07
N ASP A 18 5.34 16.81 11.33
CA ASP A 18 6.23 16.86 12.49
C ASP A 18 6.53 15.49 13.10
N ALA A 19 6.08 14.39 12.46
CA ALA A 19 6.22 13.01 12.87
C ALA A 19 5.64 12.66 14.26
N LYS A 20 4.84 13.55 14.87
CA LYS A 20 4.30 13.32 16.22
C LYS A 20 2.95 12.64 16.26
N GLN A 21 2.29 12.54 15.12
CA GLN A 21 0.95 11.96 15.01
C GLN A 21 0.88 11.05 13.81
N ILE A 22 0.02 10.04 13.90
CA ILE A 22 -0.30 9.11 12.81
C ILE A 22 -1.81 9.10 12.65
N VAL A 23 -2.30 9.24 11.42
CA VAL A 23 -3.70 8.98 11.08
C VAL A 23 -3.83 7.64 10.39
N PHE A 24 -4.92 6.96 10.61
CA PHE A 24 -5.21 5.65 10.03
C PHE A 24 -6.73 5.41 9.97
N VAL A 25 -7.14 4.41 9.22
CA VAL A 25 -8.54 3.97 9.15
C VAL A 25 -8.78 2.89 10.19
N SER A 26 -9.87 3.01 10.97
CA SER A 26 -10.27 1.98 11.93
C SER A 26 -11.78 1.79 11.98
N SER A 27 -12.20 0.53 12.13
CA SER A 27 -13.59 0.14 12.36
C SER A 27 -14.04 0.25 13.83
N GLY A 28 -13.22 0.85 14.70
CA GLY A 28 -13.49 0.95 16.13
C GLY A 28 -14.78 1.66 16.52
N ALA A 29 -15.36 2.49 15.65
CA ALA A 29 -16.67 3.12 15.80
C ALA A 29 -17.83 2.37 15.10
N GLY A 30 -17.58 1.18 14.56
CA GLY A 30 -18.50 0.39 13.75
C GLY A 30 -18.30 0.64 12.26
N VAL A 31 -18.69 1.81 11.73
CA VAL A 31 -18.33 2.24 10.37
C VAL A 31 -16.90 2.71 10.36
N PRO A 32 -16.04 2.25 9.40
CA PRO A 32 -14.65 2.68 9.31
C PRO A 32 -14.50 4.20 9.18
N GLN A 33 -13.69 4.79 10.03
CA GLN A 33 -13.43 6.23 10.11
C GLN A 33 -11.94 6.52 10.23
N VAL A 34 -11.53 7.77 10.02
CA VAL A 34 -10.17 8.20 10.32
C VAL A 34 -10.00 8.38 11.82
N TRP A 35 -8.96 7.77 12.35
CA TRP A 35 -8.48 7.93 13.72
C TRP A 35 -7.09 8.53 13.72
N ARG A 36 -6.75 9.23 14.79
CA ARG A 36 -5.45 9.82 14.99
C ARG A 36 -4.88 9.36 16.32
N ALA A 37 -3.63 8.96 16.30
CA ALA A 37 -2.83 8.63 17.47
C ALA A 37 -1.63 9.56 17.56
N VAL A 38 -1.10 9.76 18.77
CA VAL A 38 0.24 10.30 18.97
C VAL A 38 1.26 9.16 18.83
N THR A 39 2.46 9.45 18.33
CA THR A 39 3.49 8.44 18.05
C THR A 39 4.06 7.75 19.28
N ASP A 40 3.79 8.28 20.48
CA ASP A 40 4.10 7.64 21.77
C ASP A 40 3.04 6.61 22.23
N GLY A 41 2.00 6.39 21.41
CA GLY A 41 0.96 5.37 21.64
C GLY A 41 -0.13 5.76 22.64
N VAL A 42 -0.15 6.98 23.16
CA VAL A 42 -1.13 7.45 24.14
C VAL A 42 -2.13 8.41 23.50
N GLY A 43 -3.40 8.03 23.49
CA GLY A 43 -4.51 8.90 23.09
C GLY A 43 -4.96 8.74 21.65
N LEU A 44 -5.98 7.90 21.45
CA LEU A 44 -6.70 7.76 20.18
C LEU A 44 -7.84 8.79 20.10
N VAL A 45 -7.94 9.47 18.96
CA VAL A 45 -9.01 10.43 18.69
C VAL A 45 -9.63 10.11 17.33
N GLN A 46 -10.95 9.93 17.28
CA GLN A 46 -11.69 9.85 16.04
C GLN A 46 -11.73 11.23 15.38
N VAL A 47 -11.28 11.32 14.12
CA VAL A 47 -11.18 12.58 13.37
C VAL A 47 -12.39 12.81 12.48
N THR A 48 -12.93 11.73 11.90
CA THR A 48 -14.08 11.80 10.99
C THR A 48 -15.30 11.07 11.56
N THR A 49 -16.49 11.52 11.12
CA THR A 49 -17.79 10.95 11.49
C THR A 49 -18.72 10.86 10.29
N PHE A 50 -18.21 10.35 9.17
CA PHE A 50 -19.03 10.11 7.99
C PHE A 50 -20.06 9.02 8.27
N ASP A 51 -21.24 9.12 7.65
CA ASP A 51 -22.25 8.06 7.67
C ASP A 51 -21.76 6.81 6.88
N ASP A 52 -20.84 7.03 5.95
CA ASP A 52 -20.31 6.03 5.04
C ASP A 52 -18.87 5.62 5.39
N PRO A 53 -18.41 4.43 4.96
CA PRO A 53 -17.08 3.94 5.30
C PRO A 53 -15.96 4.76 4.63
N VAL A 54 -14.95 5.07 5.41
CA VAL A 54 -13.67 5.59 4.94
C VAL A 54 -12.82 4.42 4.44
N GLY A 55 -12.25 4.56 3.24
CA GLY A 55 -11.40 3.56 2.60
C GLY A 55 -9.91 3.89 2.63
N GLY A 56 -9.51 5.13 2.92
CA GLY A 56 -8.10 5.53 2.97
C GLY A 56 -7.91 6.95 3.46
N VAL A 57 -6.72 7.24 3.94
CA VAL A 57 -6.33 8.56 4.43
C VAL A 57 -4.86 8.85 4.14
N LEU A 58 -4.55 10.07 3.71
CA LEU A 58 -3.19 10.58 3.53
C LEU A 58 -3.08 11.95 4.21
N TRP A 59 -2.09 12.12 5.07
CA TRP A 59 -1.79 13.43 5.65
C TRP A 59 -1.08 14.32 4.63
N SER A 60 -1.55 15.54 4.44
CA SER A 60 -0.86 16.51 3.59
C SER A 60 0.50 16.88 4.19
N PRO A 61 1.60 16.87 3.42
CA PRO A 61 2.90 17.38 3.87
C PRO A 61 2.87 18.83 4.34
N ALA A 62 1.90 19.65 3.88
CA ALA A 62 1.67 21.01 4.39
C ALA A 62 1.05 21.03 5.80
N GLY A 63 0.52 19.89 6.28
CA GLY A 63 0.03 19.70 7.64
C GLY A 63 -1.41 20.12 7.90
N GLU A 64 -2.03 20.87 7.02
CA GLU A 64 -3.35 21.48 7.26
C GLU A 64 -4.51 20.52 7.02
N HIS A 65 -4.37 19.57 6.10
CA HIS A 65 -5.44 18.70 5.65
C HIS A 65 -5.08 17.23 5.63
N LEU A 66 -6.11 16.40 5.73
CA LEU A 66 -6.10 14.98 5.40
C LEU A 66 -6.87 14.80 4.10
N ALA A 67 -6.31 14.08 3.13
CA ALA A 67 -7.09 13.57 2.00
C ALA A 67 -7.73 12.25 2.41
N VAL A 68 -9.03 12.15 2.30
CA VAL A 68 -9.83 11.01 2.79
C VAL A 68 -10.69 10.47 1.67
N SER A 69 -10.62 9.16 1.41
CA SER A 69 -11.53 8.49 0.48
C SER A 69 -12.72 7.93 1.24
N VAL A 70 -13.93 8.22 0.77
CA VAL A 70 -15.19 7.77 1.36
C VAL A 70 -15.98 7.03 0.30
N ALA A 71 -16.67 5.95 0.67
CA ALA A 71 -17.50 5.12 -0.21
C ALA A 71 -19.00 5.38 0.03
N PRO A 72 -19.63 6.42 -0.57
CA PRO A 72 -21.01 6.78 -0.33
C PRO A 72 -21.98 5.63 -0.57
N GLY A 73 -22.87 5.38 0.40
CA GLY A 73 -23.78 4.24 0.40
C GLY A 73 -23.12 2.88 0.59
N GLY A 74 -21.84 2.84 1.04
CA GLY A 74 -21.05 1.62 1.13
C GLY A 74 -20.74 0.98 -0.23
N GLY A 75 -20.83 1.75 -1.32
CA GLY A 75 -20.63 1.29 -2.69
C GLY A 75 -19.16 1.22 -3.13
N LEU A 76 -18.98 1.03 -4.44
CA LEU A 76 -17.64 0.93 -5.05
C LEU A 76 -17.12 2.29 -5.57
N ASN A 77 -17.98 3.31 -5.68
CA ASN A 77 -17.63 4.62 -6.21
C ASN A 77 -17.16 5.53 -5.07
N THR A 78 -15.87 5.56 -4.82
CA THR A 78 -15.29 6.39 -3.77
C THR A 78 -15.21 7.85 -4.17
N GLN A 79 -15.34 8.74 -3.18
CA GLN A 79 -15.18 10.18 -3.32
C GLN A 79 -14.05 10.67 -2.42
N ILE A 80 -13.36 11.73 -2.84
CA ILE A 80 -12.25 12.29 -2.09
C ILE A 80 -12.69 13.58 -1.38
N PHE A 81 -12.36 13.65 -0.11
CA PHE A 81 -12.61 14.79 0.76
C PHE A 81 -11.31 15.33 1.33
N LEU A 82 -11.19 16.63 1.46
CA LEU A 82 -10.21 17.27 2.32
C LEU A 82 -10.85 17.51 3.69
N VAL A 83 -10.25 16.96 4.72
CA VAL A 83 -10.67 17.13 6.11
C VAL A 83 -9.59 17.93 6.83
N PRO A 84 -9.93 18.99 7.60
CA PRO A 84 -8.92 19.68 8.42
C PRO A 84 -8.22 18.67 9.36
N ALA A 85 -6.89 18.71 9.44
CA ALA A 85 -6.11 17.70 10.18
C ALA A 85 -6.46 17.62 11.68
N GLN A 86 -7.02 18.72 12.23
CA GLN A 86 -7.48 18.78 13.62
C GLN A 86 -8.97 18.38 13.79
N GLY A 87 -9.62 17.95 12.72
CA GLY A 87 -11.06 17.72 12.64
C GLY A 87 -11.82 18.98 12.23
N GLY A 88 -13.02 18.81 11.68
CA GLY A 88 -13.85 19.89 11.16
C GLY A 88 -14.69 19.44 9.98
N GLU A 89 -15.35 20.38 9.32
CA GLU A 89 -16.21 20.11 8.17
C GLU A 89 -15.40 19.63 6.96
N PRO A 90 -15.69 18.43 6.42
CA PRO A 90 -15.05 17.92 5.23
C PRO A 90 -15.45 18.71 3.97
N ILE A 91 -14.51 18.90 3.07
CA ILE A 91 -14.74 19.50 1.74
C ILE A 91 -14.61 18.41 0.67
N GLN A 92 -15.67 18.05 -0.02
CA GLN A 92 -15.59 17.14 -1.15
C GLN A 92 -14.94 17.84 -2.34
N ILE A 93 -13.89 17.22 -2.91
CA ILE A 93 -13.12 17.76 -4.03
C ILE A 93 -13.40 17.05 -5.36
N THR A 94 -14.14 15.95 -5.33
CA THR A 94 -14.53 15.16 -6.52
C THR A 94 -16.02 15.33 -6.84
N GLU A 95 -16.42 15.04 -8.10
CA GLU A 95 -17.75 15.38 -8.60
C GLU A 95 -18.92 14.62 -7.91
N GLY A 96 -18.66 13.46 -7.34
CA GLY A 96 -19.70 12.63 -6.73
C GLY A 96 -20.43 11.71 -7.70
N GLY A 97 -21.57 11.20 -7.29
CA GLY A 97 -22.45 10.35 -8.11
C GLY A 97 -21.85 9.00 -8.47
N GLN A 98 -21.79 8.68 -9.76
CA GLN A 98 -21.25 7.42 -10.29
C GLN A 98 -19.74 7.48 -10.56
N VAL A 99 -19.09 8.63 -10.33
CA VAL A 99 -17.65 8.79 -10.51
C VAL A 99 -16.92 8.06 -9.40
N ASN A 100 -15.92 7.27 -9.78
CA ASN A 100 -15.02 6.57 -8.86
C ASN A 100 -13.67 7.27 -8.82
N ASN A 101 -13.11 7.41 -7.63
CA ASN A 101 -11.86 8.13 -7.42
C ASN A 101 -10.98 7.38 -6.42
N TRP A 102 -9.70 7.23 -6.72
CA TRP A 102 -8.72 6.58 -5.85
C TRP A 102 -7.62 7.57 -5.47
N LEU A 103 -7.34 7.69 -4.19
CA LEU A 103 -6.21 8.45 -3.69
C LEU A 103 -4.91 7.82 -4.22
N ASN A 104 -4.01 8.67 -4.72
CA ASN A 104 -2.64 8.25 -5.05
C ASN A 104 -1.66 8.84 -4.04
N GLU A 105 -1.27 10.11 -4.18
CA GLU A 105 -0.31 10.73 -3.28
C GLU A 105 -0.43 12.25 -3.23
N TRP A 106 0.25 12.87 -2.27
CA TRP A 106 0.51 14.30 -2.24
C TRP A 106 1.85 14.66 -2.91
N SER A 107 1.92 15.84 -3.56
CA SER A 107 3.22 16.44 -3.87
C SER A 107 3.99 16.74 -2.57
N ARG A 108 5.32 16.77 -2.63
CA ARG A 108 6.16 16.98 -1.43
C ARG A 108 5.87 18.27 -0.67
N ASP A 109 5.43 19.30 -1.36
CA ASP A 109 5.04 20.59 -0.78
C ASP A 109 3.59 20.63 -0.28
N GLY A 110 2.81 19.57 -0.52
CA GLY A 110 1.40 19.46 -0.15
C GLY A 110 0.45 20.31 -1.01
N ARG A 111 0.94 20.94 -2.09
CA ARG A 111 0.12 21.74 -2.98
C ARG A 111 -0.80 20.90 -3.86
N TYR A 112 -0.28 19.82 -4.44
CA TYR A 112 -1.04 18.98 -5.34
C TYR A 112 -1.39 17.64 -4.70
N LEU A 113 -2.65 17.22 -4.88
CA LEU A 113 -3.09 15.85 -4.60
C LEU A 113 -3.28 15.12 -5.93
N ALA A 114 -2.50 14.08 -6.15
CA ALA A 114 -2.67 13.16 -7.26
C ALA A 114 -3.73 12.11 -6.92
N TYR A 115 -4.62 11.83 -7.88
CA TYR A 115 -5.66 10.80 -7.73
C TYR A 115 -6.02 10.21 -9.09
N SER A 116 -6.60 9.02 -9.08
CA SER A 116 -7.15 8.39 -10.27
C SER A 116 -8.65 8.57 -10.30
N SER A 117 -9.23 8.86 -11.48
CA SER A 117 -10.67 9.09 -11.62
C SER A 117 -11.20 8.69 -12.98
N ASN A 118 -12.42 8.15 -13.01
CA ASN A 118 -13.16 7.90 -14.25
C ASN A 118 -14.08 9.07 -14.66
N ALA A 119 -13.88 10.26 -14.10
CA ALA A 119 -14.67 11.46 -14.36
C ALA A 119 -14.66 11.88 -15.83
N ALA A 120 -13.62 11.56 -16.60
CA ALA A 120 -13.56 11.85 -18.04
C ALA A 120 -14.57 11.06 -18.88
N GLY A 121 -15.19 10.01 -18.33
CA GLY A 121 -16.23 9.21 -19.01
C GLY A 121 -15.72 8.38 -20.20
N ASN A 122 -14.41 8.20 -20.33
CA ASN A 122 -13.75 7.41 -21.38
C ASN A 122 -13.57 5.92 -21.01
N GLY A 123 -14.02 5.52 -19.81
CA GLY A 123 -13.93 4.15 -19.29
C GLY A 123 -12.65 3.85 -18.53
N GLY A 124 -11.70 4.79 -18.44
CA GLY A 124 -10.43 4.66 -17.71
C GLY A 124 -10.47 5.32 -16.33
N MET A 125 -9.59 4.85 -15.44
CA MET A 125 -9.22 5.51 -14.19
C MET A 125 -8.00 6.39 -14.49
N ASP A 126 -8.28 7.56 -15.07
CA ASP A 126 -7.27 8.51 -15.55
C ASP A 126 -6.58 9.23 -14.38
N CYS A 127 -5.39 9.76 -14.65
CA CYS A 127 -4.60 10.52 -13.67
C CYS A 127 -5.06 11.97 -13.59
N TRP A 128 -5.35 12.45 -12.41
CA TRP A 128 -5.78 13.80 -12.10
C TRP A 128 -4.92 14.45 -11.03
N LEU A 129 -4.80 15.77 -11.09
CA LEU A 129 -4.21 16.60 -10.03
C LEU A 129 -5.24 17.59 -9.53
N TYR A 130 -5.41 17.67 -8.23
CA TYR A 130 -6.13 18.72 -7.55
C TYR A 130 -5.13 19.72 -6.97
N ASP A 131 -5.26 21.00 -7.29
CA ASP A 131 -4.44 22.10 -6.75
C ASP A 131 -5.16 22.71 -5.56
N THR A 132 -4.58 22.59 -4.38
CA THR A 132 -5.16 23.08 -3.12
C THR A 132 -5.24 24.61 -3.05
N GLU A 133 -4.37 25.33 -3.75
CA GLU A 133 -4.39 26.80 -3.78
C GLU A 133 -5.53 27.35 -4.63
N SER A 134 -5.77 26.78 -5.79
CA SER A 134 -6.83 27.24 -6.72
C SER A 134 -8.15 26.54 -6.51
N GLY A 135 -8.19 25.37 -5.87
CA GLY A 135 -9.34 24.50 -5.76
C GLY A 135 -9.74 23.82 -7.07
N ALA A 136 -8.86 23.83 -8.07
CA ALA A 136 -9.14 23.26 -9.40
C ALA A 136 -8.53 21.88 -9.56
N ALA A 137 -9.28 20.99 -10.24
CA ALA A 137 -8.77 19.69 -10.67
C ALA A 137 -8.52 19.69 -12.19
N ARG A 138 -7.46 18.99 -12.63
CA ARG A 138 -7.16 18.78 -14.04
C ARG A 138 -6.70 17.35 -14.30
N MET A 139 -7.11 16.77 -15.39
CA MET A 139 -6.56 15.51 -15.89
C MET A 139 -5.16 15.76 -16.45
N ILE A 140 -4.19 14.88 -16.09
CA ILE A 140 -2.82 14.96 -16.56
C ILE A 140 -2.43 13.82 -17.50
N ALA A 141 -3.08 12.67 -17.39
CA ALA A 141 -2.85 11.53 -18.29
C ALA A 141 -4.10 10.67 -18.46
N ILE A 142 -4.28 10.15 -19.67
CA ILE A 142 -5.27 9.11 -19.99
C ILE A 142 -4.62 7.75 -19.78
N THR A 143 -5.34 6.82 -19.16
CA THR A 143 -4.79 5.49 -18.82
C THR A 143 -5.35 4.36 -19.68
N ASP A 144 -6.44 4.58 -20.41
CA ASP A 144 -7.15 3.58 -21.26
C ASP A 144 -7.55 2.31 -20.47
N GLY A 145 -7.82 2.45 -19.18
CA GLY A 145 -8.16 1.35 -18.29
C GLY A 145 -7.89 1.70 -16.84
N ILE A 146 -7.21 0.82 -16.10
CA ILE A 146 -6.80 1.09 -14.71
C ILE A 146 -5.42 1.73 -14.71
N GLY A 147 -5.31 2.87 -14.01
CA GLY A 147 -4.03 3.55 -13.84
C GLY A 147 -3.92 4.36 -12.56
N SER A 148 -2.71 4.79 -12.26
CA SER A 148 -2.37 5.67 -11.15
C SER A 148 -1.19 6.57 -11.53
N CYS A 149 -0.92 7.58 -10.72
CA CYS A 149 0.23 8.46 -10.95
C CYS A 149 0.89 8.90 -9.66
N GLN A 150 2.20 9.14 -9.78
CA GLN A 150 3.08 9.60 -8.70
C GLN A 150 3.92 10.76 -9.20
N LEU A 151 4.07 11.80 -8.37
CA LEU A 151 4.74 13.03 -8.74
C LEU A 151 6.25 12.98 -8.46
N SER A 152 7.02 13.64 -9.33
CA SER A 152 8.42 13.96 -9.00
C SER A 152 8.48 14.96 -7.83
N PRO A 153 9.61 15.02 -7.10
CA PRO A 153 9.76 15.93 -5.96
C PRO A 153 9.47 17.41 -6.25
N ASP A 154 9.76 17.85 -7.47
CA ASP A 154 9.51 19.22 -7.95
C ASP A 154 8.15 19.40 -8.62
N ALA A 155 7.33 18.33 -8.67
CA ALA A 155 6.04 18.28 -9.36
C ALA A 155 6.10 18.77 -10.84
N GLN A 156 7.22 18.56 -11.53
CA GLN A 156 7.35 18.84 -12.96
C GLN A 156 7.09 17.61 -13.81
N ARG A 157 7.24 16.43 -13.24
CA ARG A 157 7.04 15.14 -13.89
C ARG A 157 6.14 14.25 -13.05
N ALA A 158 5.61 13.20 -13.67
CA ALA A 158 4.90 12.12 -12.97
C ALA A 158 5.29 10.76 -13.56
N VAL A 159 5.27 9.73 -12.75
CA VAL A 159 5.17 8.35 -13.24
C VAL A 159 3.70 8.03 -13.41
N VAL A 160 3.32 7.57 -14.59
CA VAL A 160 1.95 7.09 -14.89
C VAL A 160 2.03 5.57 -15.02
N TRP A 161 1.40 4.88 -14.09
CA TRP A 161 1.21 3.43 -14.15
C TRP A 161 -0.05 3.08 -14.93
N ARG A 162 0.02 2.06 -15.80
CA ARG A 162 -1.10 1.56 -16.59
C ARG A 162 -1.17 0.05 -16.61
N MET A 163 -2.33 -0.49 -16.33
CA MET A 163 -2.62 -1.90 -16.49
C MET A 163 -3.03 -2.18 -17.94
N GLN A 164 -2.21 -2.91 -18.66
CA GLN A 164 -2.54 -3.39 -20.01
C GLN A 164 -3.42 -4.65 -19.96
N SER A 165 -3.12 -5.52 -19.03
CA SER A 165 -3.92 -6.70 -18.66
C SER A 165 -3.48 -7.18 -17.28
N ARG A 166 -4.19 -8.15 -16.71
CA ARG A 166 -3.68 -8.85 -15.53
C ARG A 166 -2.36 -9.53 -15.89
N GLY A 167 -1.35 -9.36 -15.06
CA GLY A 167 0.01 -9.84 -15.31
C GLY A 167 0.82 -9.00 -16.31
N ASN A 168 0.29 -7.86 -16.80
CA ASN A 168 1.01 -6.97 -17.71
C ASN A 168 0.72 -5.51 -17.38
N THR A 169 1.73 -4.79 -16.87
CA THR A 169 1.64 -3.39 -16.51
C THR A 169 2.81 -2.60 -17.08
N ASN A 170 2.59 -1.33 -17.34
CA ASN A 170 3.62 -0.41 -17.84
C ASN A 170 3.68 0.86 -17.01
N MET A 171 4.88 1.43 -16.90
CA MET A 171 5.11 2.73 -16.32
C MET A 171 5.64 3.70 -17.37
N TYR A 172 5.16 4.92 -17.32
CA TYR A 172 5.55 6.00 -18.22
C TYR A 172 6.00 7.22 -17.42
N LEU A 173 7.08 7.86 -17.87
CA LEU A 173 7.48 9.18 -17.38
C LEU A 173 6.72 10.24 -18.17
N LEU A 174 5.89 11.02 -17.48
CA LEU A 174 5.11 12.13 -18.03
C LEU A 174 5.79 13.45 -17.66
N ASP A 175 6.02 14.32 -18.64
CA ASP A 175 6.37 15.73 -18.43
C ASP A 175 5.08 16.56 -18.33
N LEU A 176 4.87 17.21 -17.18
CA LEU A 176 3.61 17.91 -16.89
C LEU A 176 3.44 19.24 -17.65
N ALA A 177 4.52 19.82 -18.17
CA ALA A 177 4.49 21.06 -18.95
C ALA A 177 4.15 20.80 -20.43
N THR A 178 4.70 19.73 -21.00
CA THR A 178 4.55 19.40 -22.43
C THR A 178 3.54 18.30 -22.69
N SER A 179 3.12 17.57 -21.65
CA SER A 179 2.31 16.35 -21.74
C SER A 179 2.96 15.23 -22.55
N SER A 180 4.28 15.25 -22.72
CA SER A 180 5.00 14.18 -23.40
C SER A 180 5.23 13.01 -22.47
N GLU A 181 5.06 11.79 -22.98
CA GLU A 181 5.26 10.55 -22.24
C GLU A 181 6.40 9.72 -22.82
N GLN A 182 7.17 9.07 -21.96
CA GLN A 182 8.22 8.12 -22.33
C GLN A 182 8.03 6.82 -21.53
N LEU A 183 8.09 5.68 -22.23
CA LEU A 183 7.96 4.36 -21.59
C LEU A 183 9.21 4.07 -20.74
N LEU A 184 8.98 3.84 -19.43
CA LEU A 184 10.02 3.49 -18.44
C LEU A 184 10.33 2.00 -18.42
N THR A 185 9.32 1.16 -18.71
CA THR A 185 9.38 -0.30 -18.53
C THR A 185 9.16 -1.05 -19.84
N PRO A 186 10.01 -0.85 -20.86
CA PRO A 186 9.89 -1.57 -22.12
C PRO A 186 10.20 -3.05 -21.89
N HIS A 187 9.28 -3.94 -22.32
CA HIS A 187 9.44 -5.39 -22.19
C HIS A 187 8.71 -6.14 -23.30
N VAL A 188 9.02 -7.42 -23.44
CA VAL A 188 8.33 -8.35 -24.35
C VAL A 188 7.65 -9.43 -23.53
N GLY A 189 6.37 -9.70 -23.83
CA GLY A 189 5.57 -10.66 -23.07
C GLY A 189 4.90 -10.02 -21.86
N LEU A 190 4.64 -10.84 -20.83
CA LEU A 190 4.01 -10.40 -19.58
C LEU A 190 5.09 -9.94 -18.60
N ALA A 191 4.86 -8.78 -17.98
CA ALA A 191 5.66 -8.29 -16.86
C ALA A 191 4.83 -7.38 -15.97
N LEU A 192 5.08 -7.43 -14.69
CA LEU A 192 4.51 -6.55 -13.68
C LEU A 192 5.50 -5.47 -13.30
N SER A 193 5.01 -4.24 -13.21
CA SER A 193 5.67 -3.10 -12.61
C SER A 193 4.65 -2.44 -11.70
N ASN A 194 4.82 -2.49 -10.38
CA ASN A 194 3.73 -2.23 -9.44
C ASN A 194 3.89 -0.90 -8.68
N GLN A 195 5.05 -0.63 -8.14
CA GLN A 195 5.34 0.57 -7.36
C GLN A 195 6.49 1.34 -8.00
N ALA A 196 6.41 2.66 -7.96
CA ALA A 196 7.52 3.54 -8.32
C ALA A 196 7.68 4.62 -7.26
N GLU A 197 8.91 5.10 -7.03
CA GLU A 197 9.19 6.20 -6.11
C GLU A 197 10.38 7.00 -6.61
N PHE A 198 10.25 8.33 -6.63
CA PHE A 198 11.35 9.22 -6.97
C PHE A 198 12.30 9.40 -5.78
N VAL A 199 13.53 8.94 -5.90
CA VAL A 199 14.61 9.28 -4.95
C VAL A 199 14.89 10.79 -4.99
N ASN A 200 15.00 11.31 -6.20
CA ASN A 200 15.14 12.73 -6.56
C ASN A 200 14.54 12.91 -7.96
N ASN A 201 14.63 14.12 -8.53
CA ASN A 201 14.03 14.39 -9.84
C ASN A 201 14.61 13.54 -11.00
N ASP A 202 15.81 13.00 -10.83
CA ASP A 202 16.56 12.31 -11.90
C ASP A 202 16.83 10.82 -11.59
N THR A 203 16.30 10.30 -10.50
CA THR A 203 16.43 8.87 -10.12
C THR A 203 15.11 8.32 -9.62
N LEU A 204 14.69 7.23 -10.22
CA LEU A 204 13.47 6.50 -9.89
C LEU A 204 13.82 5.08 -9.41
N LEU A 205 13.13 4.63 -8.37
CA LEU A 205 13.06 3.23 -7.97
C LEU A 205 11.71 2.66 -8.38
N LEU A 206 11.69 1.39 -8.75
CA LEU A 206 10.47 0.68 -9.09
C LEU A 206 10.55 -0.80 -8.75
N SER A 207 9.42 -1.41 -8.41
CA SER A 207 9.29 -2.86 -8.30
C SER A 207 8.83 -3.44 -9.64
N THR A 208 9.58 -4.43 -10.18
CA THR A 208 9.26 -5.04 -11.48
C THR A 208 9.84 -6.44 -11.61
N ASN A 209 9.24 -7.26 -12.48
CA ASN A 209 9.76 -8.59 -12.85
C ASN A 209 10.12 -8.70 -14.35
N ILE A 210 10.47 -7.61 -15.02
CA ILE A 210 10.91 -7.64 -16.42
C ILE A 210 12.09 -8.62 -16.56
N ASP A 211 11.95 -9.61 -17.45
CA ASP A 211 12.91 -10.69 -17.69
C ASP A 211 13.27 -11.53 -16.43
N ARG A 212 12.35 -11.59 -15.44
CA ARG A 212 12.50 -12.34 -14.20
C ARG A 212 11.20 -13.08 -13.84
N GLU A 213 11.33 -14.10 -13.00
CA GLU A 213 10.18 -14.80 -12.38
C GLU A 213 9.55 -13.92 -11.27
N PHE A 214 10.36 -13.51 -10.29
CA PHE A 214 9.92 -12.77 -9.12
C PHE A 214 10.15 -11.28 -9.28
N VAL A 215 9.22 -10.48 -8.73
CA VAL A 215 9.33 -9.02 -8.65
C VAL A 215 10.54 -8.63 -7.81
N ALA A 216 11.29 -7.66 -8.28
CA ALA A 216 12.51 -7.18 -7.65
C ALA A 216 12.58 -5.65 -7.70
N LEU A 217 13.42 -5.04 -6.87
CA LEU A 217 13.68 -3.62 -6.89
C LEU A 217 14.65 -3.28 -8.02
N ALA A 218 14.25 -2.32 -8.85
CA ALA A 218 15.07 -1.77 -9.90
C ALA A 218 15.22 -0.25 -9.77
N ARG A 219 16.24 0.29 -10.41
CA ARG A 219 16.57 1.71 -10.53
C ARG A 219 16.58 2.13 -11.99
N ILE A 220 16.01 3.30 -12.26
CA ILE A 220 16.13 4.00 -13.53
C ILE A 220 16.70 5.39 -13.24
N ASP A 221 17.78 5.75 -13.95
CA ASP A 221 18.32 7.11 -13.96
C ASP A 221 17.76 7.86 -15.17
N ILE A 222 17.35 9.11 -14.97
CA ILE A 222 16.78 9.98 -15.99
C ILE A 222 17.86 10.99 -16.37
N ALA A 223 18.22 11.03 -17.66
CA ALA A 223 19.21 11.96 -18.17
C ALA A 223 18.72 13.43 -18.09
N ALA A 224 19.67 14.38 -18.20
CA ALA A 224 19.35 15.82 -18.12
C ALA A 224 18.37 16.31 -19.21
N ASP A 225 18.27 15.60 -20.34
CA ASP A 225 17.30 15.87 -21.39
C ASP A 225 15.92 15.22 -21.15
N GLY A 226 15.75 14.56 -19.99
CA GLY A 226 14.55 13.85 -19.61
C GLY A 226 14.45 12.42 -20.14
N THR A 227 15.47 11.91 -20.85
CA THR A 227 15.46 10.55 -21.38
C THR A 227 15.69 9.53 -20.25
N PRO A 228 14.78 8.53 -20.04
CA PRO A 228 15.00 7.49 -19.07
C PRO A 228 16.08 6.51 -19.54
N GLY A 229 16.94 6.09 -18.62
CA GLY A 229 17.91 5.02 -18.79
C GLY A 229 17.28 3.63 -18.72
N PRO A 230 18.09 2.57 -18.80
CA PRO A 230 17.61 1.20 -18.67
C PRO A 230 17.15 0.86 -17.26
N VAL A 231 16.31 -0.18 -17.15
CA VAL A 231 15.94 -0.81 -15.88
C VAL A 231 17.14 -1.56 -15.34
N ASN A 232 17.65 -1.16 -14.18
CA ASN A 232 18.78 -1.81 -13.50
C ASN A 232 18.34 -2.40 -12.17
N TYR A 233 18.35 -3.72 -12.03
CA TYR A 233 18.03 -4.39 -10.78
C TYR A 233 19.09 -4.12 -9.72
N ILE A 234 18.64 -3.75 -8.51
CA ILE A 234 19.50 -3.43 -7.36
C ILE A 234 19.26 -4.31 -6.14
N ALA A 235 18.10 -4.94 -6.04
CA ALA A 235 17.81 -5.98 -5.04
C ALA A 235 16.74 -6.94 -5.58
N GLY A 236 16.89 -8.25 -5.33
CA GLY A 236 15.92 -9.25 -5.76
C GLY A 236 16.19 -10.60 -5.10
N ARG A 237 15.16 -11.42 -5.06
CA ARG A 237 15.19 -12.81 -4.57
C ARG A 237 14.75 -13.75 -5.70
N ASP A 238 15.05 -15.05 -5.57
CA ASP A 238 14.64 -16.11 -6.49
C ASP A 238 13.54 -17.02 -5.87
N ASP A 239 13.02 -16.64 -4.69
CA ASP A 239 12.04 -17.38 -3.90
C ASP A 239 10.93 -16.49 -3.32
N ALA A 240 10.94 -15.19 -3.59
CA ALA A 240 9.96 -14.24 -3.05
C ALA A 240 9.78 -13.02 -3.97
N ASP A 241 8.56 -12.51 -4.04
CA ASP A 241 8.24 -11.24 -4.69
C ASP A 241 8.51 -10.05 -3.77
N LEU A 242 9.02 -8.95 -4.33
CA LEU A 242 9.01 -7.66 -3.65
C LEU A 242 7.59 -7.09 -3.69
N ASP A 243 6.90 -7.17 -2.57
CA ASP A 243 5.53 -6.67 -2.41
C ASP A 243 5.50 -5.14 -2.37
N SER A 244 6.35 -4.55 -1.54
CA SER A 244 6.47 -3.10 -1.41
C SER A 244 7.87 -2.68 -0.96
N PHE A 245 8.19 -1.40 -1.16
CA PHE A 245 9.42 -0.80 -0.64
C PHE A 245 9.16 0.64 -0.19
N GLU A 246 10.03 1.15 0.70
CA GLU A 246 9.92 2.50 1.24
C GLU A 246 11.31 3.08 1.47
N MET A 247 11.51 4.34 1.09
CA MET A 247 12.79 5.02 1.29
C MET A 247 12.96 5.43 2.75
N LEU A 248 14.10 5.08 3.33
CA LEU A 248 14.50 5.43 4.69
C LEU A 248 15.57 6.52 4.73
N ALA A 249 15.92 6.95 5.94
CA ALA A 249 17.06 7.83 6.16
C ALA A 249 18.38 7.17 5.73
N ASP A 250 19.40 8.01 5.51
CA ASP A 250 20.78 7.58 5.23
C ASP A 250 20.93 6.72 3.96
N GLY A 251 20.02 6.86 2.97
CA GLY A 251 20.07 6.13 1.71
C GLY A 251 19.73 4.64 1.85
N LYS A 252 19.04 4.25 2.90
CA LYS A 252 18.49 2.91 3.06
C LYS A 252 17.10 2.81 2.43
N ILE A 253 16.72 1.58 2.09
CA ILE A 253 15.38 1.23 1.61
C ILE A 253 14.87 0.05 2.44
N ALA A 254 13.66 0.17 2.97
CA ALA A 254 12.92 -0.96 3.50
C ALA A 254 12.33 -1.76 2.33
N LEU A 255 12.51 -3.07 2.35
CA LEU A 255 12.01 -4.02 1.37
C LEU A 255 11.07 -4.97 2.08
N MET A 256 9.81 -5.05 1.64
CA MET A 256 8.86 -6.04 2.13
C MET A 256 8.74 -7.14 1.07
N TRP A 257 9.16 -8.34 1.43
CA TRP A 257 9.08 -9.52 0.58
C TRP A 257 7.87 -10.35 0.92
N ASP A 258 7.16 -10.85 -0.10
CA ASP A 258 6.19 -11.93 0.04
C ASP A 258 6.90 -13.26 -0.21
N ALA A 259 7.18 -13.99 0.87
CA ALA A 259 7.85 -15.29 0.84
C ALA A 259 6.84 -16.40 1.19
N ALA A 260 6.28 -17.04 0.18
CA ALA A 260 5.28 -18.10 0.31
C ALA A 260 4.06 -17.70 1.17
N GLY A 261 3.56 -16.48 1.00
CA GLY A 261 2.41 -15.92 1.75
C GLY A 261 2.75 -15.47 3.17
N ARG A 262 4.02 -15.13 3.42
CA ARG A 262 4.49 -14.44 4.64
C ARG A 262 5.29 -13.20 4.26
N SER A 263 5.09 -12.16 5.03
CA SER A 263 5.87 -10.93 4.84
C SER A 263 7.19 -11.00 5.60
N GLU A 264 8.28 -10.65 4.91
CA GLU A 264 9.64 -10.58 5.45
C GLU A 264 10.24 -9.20 5.19
N LEU A 265 10.64 -8.50 6.25
CA LEU A 265 11.29 -7.20 6.14
C LEU A 265 12.79 -7.34 5.94
N ALA A 266 13.35 -6.56 5.02
CA ALA A 266 14.79 -6.42 4.83
C ALA A 266 15.15 -4.95 4.59
N TYR A 267 16.44 -4.63 4.66
CA TYR A 267 16.97 -3.31 4.38
C TYR A 267 18.05 -3.39 3.29
N LEU A 268 17.92 -2.56 2.26
CA LEU A 268 18.95 -2.32 1.25
C LEU A 268 19.68 -1.02 1.59
N ASP A 269 21.00 -1.06 1.61
CA ASP A 269 21.85 0.13 1.60
C ASP A 269 22.19 0.49 0.14
N LEU A 270 21.71 1.64 -0.31
CA LEU A 270 21.88 2.08 -1.73
C LEU A 270 23.33 2.33 -2.12
N ALA A 271 24.20 2.67 -1.16
CA ALA A 271 25.59 3.01 -1.46
C ALA A 271 26.44 1.75 -1.64
N SER A 272 26.23 0.74 -0.83
CA SER A 272 26.98 -0.53 -0.90
C SER A 272 26.28 -1.59 -1.76
N GLY A 273 24.96 -1.50 -1.94
CA GLY A 273 24.12 -2.56 -2.54
C GLY A 273 23.89 -3.75 -1.61
N GLU A 274 24.28 -3.65 -0.34
CA GLU A 274 24.09 -4.72 0.64
C GLU A 274 22.62 -4.80 1.09
N VAL A 275 22.06 -6.03 1.07
CA VAL A 275 20.75 -6.33 1.64
C VAL A 275 20.93 -7.08 2.94
N THR A 276 20.36 -6.56 4.02
CA THR A 276 20.38 -7.16 5.36
C THR A 276 18.96 -7.49 5.82
N ALA A 277 18.79 -8.56 6.60
CA ALA A 277 17.50 -8.89 7.18
C ALA A 277 17.06 -7.79 8.14
N GLY A 278 15.78 -7.42 8.08
CA GLY A 278 15.12 -6.57 9.06
C GLY A 278 14.71 -7.35 10.32
N PRO A 279 14.09 -6.67 11.30
CA PRO A 279 13.52 -7.34 12.46
C PRO A 279 12.35 -8.25 12.06
N GLU A 280 12.15 -9.33 12.82
CA GLU A 280 11.00 -10.21 12.66
C GLU A 280 9.71 -9.43 12.93
N LEU A 281 8.72 -9.58 12.05
CA LEU A 281 7.43 -8.91 12.19
C LEU A 281 6.64 -9.52 13.35
N PRO A 282 5.88 -8.71 14.11
CA PRO A 282 5.00 -9.20 15.19
C PRO A 282 3.93 -10.18 14.73
N THR A 283 3.55 -10.13 13.45
CA THR A 283 2.54 -10.99 12.82
C THR A 283 2.98 -11.45 11.44
N GLU A 284 2.23 -12.36 10.82
CA GLU A 284 2.66 -13.05 9.60
C GLU A 284 2.60 -12.20 8.34
N ILE A 285 1.68 -11.21 8.29
CA ILE A 285 1.36 -10.44 7.08
C ILE A 285 1.52 -8.95 7.35
N ALA A 286 2.21 -8.27 6.47
CA ALA A 286 2.30 -6.82 6.42
C ALA A 286 1.59 -6.29 5.17
N GLY A 287 0.83 -5.21 5.33
CA GLY A 287 0.24 -4.45 4.24
C GLY A 287 0.48 -2.97 4.46
N GLY A 288 0.87 -2.26 3.41
CA GLY A 288 1.11 -0.81 3.46
C GLY A 288 2.25 -0.42 4.39
N MET A 289 3.28 0.18 3.82
CA MET A 289 4.32 0.89 4.55
C MET A 289 4.21 2.37 4.25
N ASP A 290 4.47 3.22 5.24
CA ASP A 290 4.61 4.67 5.07
C ASP A 290 5.72 5.18 6.00
N ALA A 291 6.67 5.93 5.47
CA ALA A 291 7.78 6.45 6.25
C ALA A 291 7.42 7.77 6.92
N SER A 292 7.97 7.99 8.12
CA SER A 292 7.93 9.32 8.74
C SER A 292 8.64 10.36 7.85
N PRO A 293 8.33 11.65 7.97
CA PRO A 293 8.98 12.71 7.19
C PRO A 293 10.50 12.75 7.30
N ASP A 294 11.06 12.36 8.44
CA ASP A 294 12.50 12.22 8.67
C ASP A 294 13.05 10.84 8.27
N ARG A 295 12.16 9.92 7.82
CA ARG A 295 12.48 8.57 7.33
C ARG A 295 13.16 7.65 8.35
N THR A 296 12.97 7.92 9.63
CA THR A 296 13.52 7.09 10.72
C THR A 296 12.55 6.06 11.26
N MET A 297 11.26 6.26 10.99
CA MET A 297 10.17 5.41 11.44
C MET A 297 9.34 4.92 10.25
N LEU A 298 8.74 3.74 10.38
CA LEU A 298 7.75 3.21 9.44
C LEU A 298 6.43 2.95 10.16
N THR A 299 5.29 3.25 9.54
CA THR A 299 4.03 2.60 9.88
C THR A 299 3.82 1.39 9.01
N LEU A 300 3.19 0.35 9.59
CA LEU A 300 2.82 -0.88 8.91
C LEU A 300 1.42 -1.31 9.37
N SER A 301 0.65 -1.85 8.45
CA SER A 301 -0.59 -2.56 8.79
C SER A 301 -0.27 -4.04 8.93
N LEU A 302 -0.23 -4.55 10.16
CA LEU A 302 0.15 -5.92 10.43
C LEU A 302 -1.07 -6.76 10.82
N SER A 303 -1.15 -7.95 10.25
CA SER A 303 -2.22 -8.93 10.50
C SER A 303 -1.67 -10.36 10.48
N GLY A 304 -2.47 -11.30 10.94
CA GLY A 304 -2.11 -12.70 10.89
C GLY A 304 -3.28 -13.61 11.21
N SER A 305 -3.02 -14.90 11.12
CA SER A 305 -4.04 -15.95 11.35
C SER A 305 -4.67 -15.91 12.74
N ALA A 306 -4.00 -15.33 13.72
CA ALA A 306 -4.45 -15.19 15.11
C ALA A 306 -4.33 -13.73 15.60
N SER A 307 -4.26 -12.77 14.68
CA SER A 307 -4.15 -11.35 15.01
C SER A 307 -5.01 -10.52 14.06
N PRO A 308 -5.94 -9.70 14.55
CA PRO A 308 -6.63 -8.71 13.73
C PRO A 308 -5.64 -7.74 13.10
N THR A 309 -6.04 -7.13 11.98
CA THR A 309 -5.23 -6.08 11.38
C THR A 309 -5.13 -4.88 12.31
N ASN A 310 -3.90 -4.48 12.62
CA ASN A 310 -3.57 -3.33 13.43
C ASN A 310 -2.46 -2.49 12.79
N VAL A 311 -2.46 -1.19 13.11
CA VAL A 311 -1.38 -0.27 12.74
C VAL A 311 -0.27 -0.37 13.78
N TRP A 312 0.94 -0.54 13.29
CA TRP A 312 2.17 -0.61 14.07
C TRP A 312 3.15 0.43 13.59
N GLN A 313 4.01 0.88 14.46
CA GLN A 313 5.15 1.73 14.16
C GLN A 313 6.44 0.93 14.41
N LEU A 314 7.38 1.04 13.49
CA LEU A 314 8.72 0.48 13.60
C LEU A 314 9.75 1.61 13.68
N ASP A 315 10.56 1.63 14.73
CA ASP A 315 11.81 2.39 14.76
C ASP A 315 12.87 1.62 13.95
N THR A 316 13.25 2.15 12.79
CA THR A 316 14.15 1.46 11.85
C THR A 316 15.58 1.35 12.37
N SER A 317 15.97 2.16 13.35
CA SER A 317 17.30 2.15 13.96
C SER A 317 17.44 1.11 15.05
N SER A 318 16.43 0.95 15.89
CA SER A 318 16.43 0.00 17.00
C SER A 318 15.78 -1.35 16.66
N GLY A 319 14.97 -1.41 15.61
CA GLY A 319 14.17 -2.57 15.25
C GLY A 319 12.98 -2.81 16.17
N VAL A 320 12.58 -1.84 16.98
CA VAL A 320 11.49 -1.96 17.96
C VAL A 320 10.16 -1.62 17.31
N PHE A 321 9.18 -2.55 17.44
CA PHE A 321 7.80 -2.33 17.05
C PHE A 321 6.96 -1.80 18.22
N THR A 322 6.13 -0.81 17.94
CA THR A 322 5.12 -0.27 18.85
C THR A 322 3.75 -0.39 18.20
N GLN A 323 2.81 -1.06 18.88
CA GLN A 323 1.43 -1.16 18.40
C GLN A 323 0.71 0.18 18.63
N ILE A 324 0.14 0.75 17.56
CA ILE A 324 -0.55 2.06 17.57
C ILE A 324 -2.06 1.88 17.74
N SER A 325 -2.63 0.86 17.13
CA SER A 325 -4.06 0.55 17.26
C SER A 325 -4.26 -0.83 17.89
N ASP A 326 -5.40 -0.99 18.58
CA ASP A 326 -5.84 -2.26 19.14
C ASP A 326 -7.27 -2.53 18.66
N SER A 327 -7.39 -3.39 17.66
CA SER A 327 -8.66 -3.65 17.00
C SER A 327 -9.55 -4.54 17.88
N ALA A 328 -10.81 -4.13 18.04
CA ALA A 328 -11.76 -4.83 18.90
C ALA A 328 -11.97 -6.28 18.47
N HIS A 329 -11.91 -7.20 19.43
CA HIS A 329 -12.12 -8.64 19.22
C HIS A 329 -12.96 -9.26 20.35
N GLU A 330 -13.91 -8.51 20.86
CA GLU A 330 -14.73 -8.88 22.01
C GLU A 330 -15.41 -10.26 21.85
N GLY A 331 -15.19 -11.12 22.84
CA GLY A 331 -15.72 -12.48 22.87
C GLY A 331 -15.02 -13.46 21.94
N VAL A 332 -13.87 -13.09 21.35
CA VAL A 332 -12.94 -13.97 20.66
C VAL A 332 -11.64 -13.99 21.45
N ASP A 333 -11.25 -15.17 21.92
CA ASP A 333 -9.95 -15.40 22.54
C ASP A 333 -8.94 -15.73 21.41
N LEU A 334 -8.10 -14.77 21.06
CA LEU A 334 -7.14 -14.89 19.96
C LEU A 334 -6.12 -16.00 20.19
N ASP A 335 -5.79 -16.32 21.45
CA ASP A 335 -4.84 -17.40 21.78
C ASP A 335 -5.41 -18.80 21.47
N THR A 336 -6.75 -18.88 21.28
CA THR A 336 -7.40 -20.13 20.87
C THR A 336 -7.39 -20.34 19.35
N LEU A 337 -7.05 -19.32 18.57
CA LEU A 337 -6.97 -19.43 17.12
C LEU A 337 -5.77 -20.29 16.69
N VAL A 338 -5.92 -20.96 15.56
CA VAL A 338 -4.89 -21.87 15.04
C VAL A 338 -3.98 -21.10 14.11
N ARG A 339 -2.67 -21.19 14.38
CA ARG A 339 -1.64 -20.74 13.42
C ARG A 339 -1.42 -21.84 12.39
N PRO A 340 -1.35 -21.52 11.09
CA PRO A 340 -1.16 -22.51 10.05
C PRO A 340 0.28 -22.98 9.95
N GLU A 341 0.44 -24.15 9.34
CA GLU A 341 1.73 -24.72 8.95
C GLU A 341 1.88 -24.64 7.43
N LEU A 342 3.01 -24.14 6.92
CA LEU A 342 3.31 -24.20 5.50
C LEU A 342 3.56 -25.65 5.10
N MET A 343 2.84 -26.10 4.10
CA MET A 343 3.00 -27.43 3.49
C MET A 343 3.42 -27.30 2.04
N THR A 344 4.36 -28.13 1.63
CA THR A 344 4.71 -28.30 0.22
C THR A 344 4.30 -29.68 -0.26
N TYR A 345 3.88 -29.78 -1.51
CA TYR A 345 3.51 -31.03 -2.16
C TYR A 345 3.74 -30.96 -3.67
N THR A 346 3.97 -32.09 -4.29
CA THR A 346 4.23 -32.17 -5.74
C THR A 346 2.93 -32.42 -6.50
N ALA A 347 2.61 -31.57 -7.46
CA ALA A 347 1.50 -31.78 -8.38
C ALA A 347 1.76 -32.95 -9.32
N HIS A 348 0.72 -33.40 -10.05
CA HIS A 348 0.80 -34.57 -10.96
C HIS A 348 1.77 -34.39 -12.12
N ASP A 349 2.10 -33.17 -12.49
CA ASP A 349 3.05 -32.80 -13.55
C ASP A 349 4.47 -32.55 -13.02
N GLY A 350 4.68 -32.70 -11.70
CA GLY A 350 5.99 -32.52 -11.05
C GLY A 350 6.21 -31.12 -10.50
N LEU A 351 5.26 -30.19 -10.65
CA LEU A 351 5.36 -28.85 -10.08
C LEU A 351 5.26 -28.92 -8.55
N GLU A 352 6.20 -28.26 -7.83
CA GLU A 352 6.09 -28.07 -6.41
C GLU A 352 5.07 -26.97 -6.09
N LEU A 353 4.12 -27.30 -5.25
CA LEU A 353 3.07 -26.40 -4.79
C LEU A 353 3.18 -26.22 -3.28
N SER A 354 2.73 -25.10 -2.78
CA SER A 354 2.64 -24.80 -1.34
C SER A 354 1.21 -24.44 -0.94
N GLY A 355 0.94 -24.51 0.35
CA GLY A 355 -0.33 -24.10 0.92
C GLY A 355 -0.27 -24.09 2.44
N TRP A 356 -1.18 -23.34 3.04
CA TRP A 356 -1.26 -23.19 4.49
C TRP A 356 -2.28 -24.15 5.09
N LEU A 357 -1.85 -25.02 6.00
CA LEU A 357 -2.70 -26.00 6.67
C LEU A 357 -3.09 -25.54 8.07
N TYR A 358 -4.38 -25.29 8.29
CA TYR A 358 -4.97 -25.03 9.59
C TYR A 358 -5.48 -26.33 10.21
N ARG A 359 -4.78 -26.85 11.22
CA ARG A 359 -5.20 -28.07 11.91
C ARG A 359 -6.16 -27.73 13.06
N ALA A 360 -7.41 -28.19 12.98
CA ALA A 360 -8.34 -28.03 14.08
C ALA A 360 -7.79 -28.65 15.38
N ARG A 361 -7.89 -27.91 16.48
CA ARG A 361 -7.59 -28.45 17.82
C ARG A 361 -8.74 -29.39 18.19
N VAL A 362 -8.57 -30.68 17.98
CA VAL A 362 -9.57 -31.69 18.34
C VAL A 362 -9.48 -31.98 19.83
N THR A 363 -10.51 -31.59 20.58
CA THR A 363 -10.66 -31.98 21.98
C THR A 363 -11.63 -33.16 22.05
N GLY A 364 -11.09 -34.40 22.04
CA GLY A 364 -11.87 -35.64 22.16
C GLY A 364 -11.55 -36.66 21.06
N SER A 365 -11.92 -37.93 21.29
CA SER A 365 -11.80 -39.00 20.29
C SER A 365 -12.91 -38.85 19.26
N THR A 366 -12.60 -38.41 18.07
CA THR A 366 -13.51 -38.52 16.93
C THR A 366 -13.24 -39.85 16.21
N GLU A 367 -14.24 -40.70 16.09
CA GLU A 367 -14.18 -41.85 15.18
C GLU A 367 -14.18 -41.31 13.73
N GLY A 368 -13.05 -41.45 13.02
CA GLY A 368 -12.88 -41.06 11.64
C GLY A 368 -11.99 -39.82 11.44
N ALA A 369 -11.60 -39.58 10.19
CA ALA A 369 -10.85 -38.41 9.81
C ALA A 369 -11.75 -37.15 9.88
N PRO A 370 -11.23 -36.00 10.39
CA PRO A 370 -12.00 -34.75 10.38
C PRO A 370 -12.31 -34.31 8.94
N PRO A 371 -13.42 -33.58 8.73
CA PRO A 371 -13.69 -32.99 7.42
C PRO A 371 -12.62 -31.95 7.11
N MET A 372 -12.22 -31.87 5.81
CA MET A 372 -11.30 -30.87 5.31
C MET A 372 -12.03 -29.88 4.41
N VAL A 373 -11.71 -28.60 4.55
CA VAL A 373 -12.14 -27.53 3.65
C VAL A 373 -10.92 -27.05 2.89
N LEU A 374 -11.00 -27.03 1.57
CA LEU A 374 -9.99 -26.43 0.69
C LEU A 374 -10.49 -25.04 0.31
N ASN A 375 -9.63 -24.04 0.51
CA ASN A 375 -9.84 -22.68 0.06
C ASN A 375 -8.78 -22.35 -0.98
N PHE A 376 -9.20 -21.86 -2.14
CA PHE A 376 -8.30 -21.41 -3.21
C PHE A 376 -8.51 -19.91 -3.37
N HIS A 377 -7.43 -19.16 -3.39
CA HIS A 377 -7.50 -17.74 -3.68
C HIS A 377 -7.91 -17.48 -5.14
N GLY A 378 -8.49 -16.35 -5.39
CA GLY A 378 -8.74 -15.84 -6.73
C GLY A 378 -7.54 -15.04 -7.25
N GLY A 379 -7.59 -14.65 -8.49
CA GLY A 379 -6.51 -13.78 -9.00
C GLY A 379 -6.39 -13.89 -10.50
N PRO A 380 -5.45 -14.66 -11.06
CA PRO A 380 -4.62 -15.73 -10.49
C PRO A 380 -3.32 -15.26 -9.83
N GLU A 381 -2.91 -14.02 -10.00
CA GLU A 381 -1.61 -13.47 -9.60
C GLU A 381 -1.58 -13.02 -8.13
N GLY A 382 -2.06 -13.78 -7.20
CA GLY A 382 -2.06 -13.42 -5.79
C GLY A 382 -1.78 -14.60 -4.89
N GLN A 383 -1.41 -14.32 -3.65
CA GLN A 383 -1.36 -15.28 -2.55
C GLN A 383 -2.37 -14.88 -1.47
N SER A 384 -2.83 -15.83 -0.67
CA SER A 384 -3.78 -15.62 0.42
C SER A 384 -3.42 -16.41 1.68
#